data_bc9a4c05f0a4b9a2ae7ce5fa72121862
#
_entry.id   bc9a4c05f0a4b9a2ae7ce5fa72121862
#
_cell.length_a   1.000
_cell.length_b   1.000
_cell.length_c   1.000
_cell.angle_alpha   90.00
_cell.angle_beta   90.00
_cell.angle_gamma   90.00
#
_symmetry.space_group_name_H-M   'P 1'
#
loop_
_entity.id
_entity.type
_entity.pdbx_description
1 polymer ?
#
loop_
_entity_poly.entity_id
_entity_poly.type
_entity_poly.pdbx_seq_one_letter_code
_entity_poly.pdbx_strand_id
1 'polypeptide(L)'
;MKKRKIKAIIEKGKDQRFSIYSKDHFGNSYFGGFGASVAAAKEDFLESVKEAIEEERADGNTVFSIDNIVIEYSYDIPSFFNFFDFINVSRFAEYAGVNESKMRAYKSGVSFPGEKTTAKIFRAVRKIGAELTAATLL
;
A
#
# COMPACT_ATOMS: atom_id res chain seq x y z
N MET A 1 -18.70 14.30 10.89
CA MET A 1 -18.32 14.67 9.52
C MET A 1 -17.97 13.43 8.71
N LYS A 2 -18.45 13.35 7.49
CA LYS A 2 -18.17 12.23 6.60
C LYS A 2 -16.67 12.18 6.26
N LYS A 3 -16.10 10.98 6.30
CA LYS A 3 -14.73 10.74 5.83
C LYS A 3 -14.76 10.38 4.35
N ARG A 4 -13.82 10.92 3.60
CA ARG A 4 -13.59 10.56 2.20
C ARG A 4 -12.55 9.45 2.14
N LYS A 5 -12.91 8.31 1.55
CA LYS A 5 -11.98 7.21 1.32
C LYS A 5 -11.30 7.39 -0.02
N ILE A 6 -9.98 7.26 -0.03
CA ILE A 6 -9.15 7.23 -1.25
C ILE A 6 -8.48 5.87 -1.32
N LYS A 7 -8.60 5.22 -2.47
CA LYS A 7 -7.91 3.96 -2.74
C LYS A 7 -6.60 4.25 -3.46
N ALA A 8 -5.50 3.81 -2.89
CA ALA A 8 -4.17 4.02 -3.44
C ALA A 8 -3.49 2.68 -3.70
N ILE A 9 -2.84 2.56 -4.85
CA ILE A 9 -2.16 1.35 -5.27
C ILE A 9 -0.66 1.61 -5.25
N ILE A 10 0.08 0.74 -4.58
CA ILE A 10 1.52 0.83 -4.42
C ILE A 10 2.19 -0.25 -5.25
N GLU A 11 3.08 0.15 -6.14
CA GLU A 11 3.80 -0.75 -7.04
C GLU A 11 5.30 -0.47 -7.02
N LYS A 12 6.08 -1.54 -7.13
CA LYS A 12 7.52 -1.44 -7.36
C LYS A 12 7.76 -1.33 -8.88
N GLY A 13 8.43 -0.26 -9.29
CA GLY A 13 8.76 -0.05 -10.69
C GLY A 13 10.00 -0.83 -11.15
N LYS A 14 10.23 -0.84 -12.48
CA LYS A 14 11.40 -1.49 -13.09
C LYS A 14 12.71 -0.82 -12.68
N ASP A 15 12.66 0.45 -12.31
CA ASP A 15 13.79 1.24 -11.81
C ASP A 15 14.09 0.99 -10.32
N GLN A 16 13.45 0.00 -9.72
CA GLN A 16 13.57 -0.37 -8.30
C GLN A 16 12.99 0.69 -7.35
N ARG A 17 12.29 1.69 -7.86
CA ARG A 17 11.60 2.70 -7.08
C ARG A 17 10.13 2.32 -6.91
N PHE A 18 9.48 2.95 -5.96
CA PHE A 18 8.06 2.70 -5.66
C PHE A 18 7.21 3.86 -6.11
N SER A 19 6.07 3.55 -6.68
CA SER A 19 5.08 4.54 -7.08
C SER A 19 3.75 4.27 -6.41
N ILE A 20 3.02 5.33 -6.11
CA ILE A 20 1.67 5.26 -5.58
C ILE A 20 0.78 6.07 -6.50
N TYR A 21 -0.31 5.46 -6.92
CA TYR A 21 -1.30 6.14 -7.75
C TYR A 21 -2.71 5.83 -7.24
N SER A 22 -3.64 6.68 -7.63
CA SER A 22 -5.05 6.49 -7.32
C SER A 22 -5.88 6.85 -8.54
N LYS A 23 -7.04 6.19 -8.67
CA LYS A 23 -8.04 6.56 -9.65
C LYS A 23 -8.96 7.66 -9.11
N ASP A 24 -8.90 7.90 -7.79
CA ASP A 24 -9.62 8.99 -7.15
C ASP A 24 -8.96 10.32 -7.46
N HIS A 25 -9.73 11.38 -7.42
CA HIS A 25 -9.26 12.75 -7.65
C HIS A 25 -10.20 13.75 -6.98
N PHE A 26 -9.77 14.99 -6.82
CA PHE A 26 -10.60 16.09 -6.36
C PHE A 26 -10.83 17.04 -7.55
N GLY A 27 -12.06 17.09 -8.07
CA GLY A 27 -12.32 17.86 -9.26
C GLY A 27 -11.40 17.47 -10.41
N ASN A 28 -10.55 18.39 -10.86
CA ASN A 28 -9.54 18.15 -11.88
C ASN A 28 -8.15 17.85 -11.31
N SER A 29 -8.02 17.81 -9.99
CA SER A 29 -6.74 17.62 -9.31
C SER A 29 -6.51 16.16 -8.97
N TYR A 30 -5.47 15.57 -9.56
CA TYR A 30 -5.05 14.20 -9.31
C TYR A 30 -3.86 14.19 -8.36
N PHE A 31 -3.57 13.04 -7.78
CA PHE A 31 -2.48 12.90 -6.84
C PHE A 31 -1.75 11.58 -7.05
N GLY A 32 -0.46 11.58 -6.73
CA GLY A 32 0.43 10.42 -6.84
C GLY A 32 1.66 10.63 -5.99
N GLY A 33 2.51 9.62 -5.92
CA GLY A 33 3.73 9.69 -5.13
C GLY A 33 4.80 8.72 -5.64
N PHE A 34 6.05 9.06 -5.37
CA PHE A 34 7.23 8.27 -5.74
C PHE A 34 8.24 8.30 -4.60
N GLY A 35 9.02 7.24 -4.50
CA GLY A 35 10.11 7.19 -3.53
C GLY A 35 10.99 5.97 -3.67
N ALA A 36 12.14 6.02 -3.02
CA ALA A 36 13.09 4.90 -2.96
C ALA A 36 12.61 3.77 -2.04
N SER A 37 11.63 4.07 -1.18
CA SER A 37 10.97 3.11 -0.31
C SER A 37 9.47 3.36 -0.33
N VAL A 38 8.69 2.40 0.13
CA VAL A 38 7.24 2.59 0.26
C VAL A 38 6.93 3.73 1.25
N ALA A 39 7.66 3.83 2.34
CA ALA A 39 7.47 4.90 3.31
C ALA A 39 7.69 6.28 2.67
N ALA A 40 8.76 6.45 1.88
CA ALA A 40 9.03 7.69 1.18
C ALA A 40 7.95 8.01 0.13
N ALA A 41 7.49 7.00 -0.61
CA ALA A 41 6.43 7.17 -1.59
C ALA A 41 5.11 7.59 -0.92
N LYS A 42 4.81 7.06 0.27
CA LYS A 42 3.62 7.47 1.04
C LYS A 42 3.68 8.92 1.50
N GLU A 43 4.85 9.38 1.95
CA GLU A 43 5.03 10.78 2.32
C GLU A 43 4.79 11.70 1.13
N ASP A 44 5.36 11.36 -0.02
CA ASP A 44 5.18 12.12 -1.27
C ASP A 44 3.72 12.11 -1.71
N PHE A 45 3.05 10.96 -1.61
CA PHE A 45 1.64 10.82 -1.94
C PHE A 45 0.76 11.72 -1.05
N LEU A 46 1.02 11.77 0.26
CA LEU A 46 0.29 12.62 1.19
C LEU A 46 0.46 14.10 0.85
N GLU A 47 1.67 14.53 0.49
CA GLU A 47 1.91 15.90 0.05
C GLU A 47 1.11 16.23 -1.21
N SER A 48 1.08 15.30 -2.16
CA SER A 48 0.28 15.45 -3.38
C SER A 48 -1.21 15.59 -3.09
N VAL A 49 -1.73 14.81 -2.14
CA VAL A 49 -3.14 14.93 -1.71
C VAL A 49 -3.41 16.30 -1.09
N LYS A 50 -2.51 16.78 -0.23
CA LYS A 50 -2.62 18.10 0.39
C LYS A 50 -2.61 19.22 -0.66
N GLU A 51 -1.73 19.13 -1.64
CA GLU A 51 -1.64 20.08 -2.75
C GLU A 51 -2.94 20.09 -3.57
N ALA A 52 -3.50 18.91 -3.84
CA ALA A 52 -4.78 18.80 -4.56
C ALA A 52 -5.93 19.47 -3.79
N ILE A 53 -5.95 19.34 -2.47
CA ILE A 53 -6.94 19.97 -1.61
C ILE A 53 -6.81 21.50 -1.71
N GLU A 54 -5.58 22.01 -1.64
CA GLU A 54 -5.31 23.46 -1.72
C GLU A 54 -5.70 24.04 -3.08
N GLU A 55 -5.39 23.32 -4.17
CA GLU A 55 -5.79 23.72 -5.52
C GLU A 55 -7.30 23.84 -5.65
N GLU A 56 -8.05 22.87 -5.16
CA GLU A 56 -9.51 22.88 -5.22
C GLU A 56 -10.10 24.01 -4.39
N ARG A 57 -9.51 24.30 -3.23
CA ARG A 57 -9.94 25.45 -2.41
C ARG A 57 -9.66 26.78 -3.10
N ALA A 58 -8.52 26.91 -3.75
CA ALA A 58 -8.15 28.11 -4.50
C ALA A 58 -9.12 28.34 -5.66
N ASP A 59 -9.63 27.28 -6.26
CA ASP A 59 -10.63 27.33 -7.33
C ASP A 59 -12.07 27.55 -6.81
N GLY A 60 -12.23 27.71 -5.49
CA GLY A 60 -13.52 27.93 -4.86
C GLY A 60 -14.38 26.69 -4.63
N ASN A 61 -13.82 25.52 -4.82
CA ASN A 61 -14.53 24.26 -4.61
C ASN A 61 -14.51 23.83 -3.14
N THR A 62 -15.57 23.14 -2.73
CA THR A 62 -15.63 22.55 -1.40
C THR A 62 -14.89 21.21 -1.42
N VAL A 63 -13.93 21.06 -0.52
CA VAL A 63 -13.15 19.82 -0.39
C VAL A 63 -13.08 19.38 1.07
N PHE A 64 -12.73 18.12 1.26
CA PHE A 64 -12.49 17.57 2.58
C PHE A 64 -11.20 18.13 3.16
N SER A 65 -11.15 18.28 4.49
CA SER A 65 -9.90 18.47 5.20
C SER A 65 -9.07 17.19 5.14
N ILE A 66 -7.75 17.29 5.17
CA ILE A 66 -6.86 16.13 5.21
C ILE A 66 -7.21 15.18 6.38
N ASP A 67 -7.70 15.73 7.49
CA ASP A 67 -8.12 14.94 8.66
C ASP A 67 -9.35 14.09 8.41
N ASN A 68 -10.12 14.40 7.38
CA ASN A 68 -11.33 13.66 6.99
C ASN A 68 -11.09 12.71 5.82
N ILE A 69 -9.84 12.53 5.43
CA ILE A 69 -9.45 11.63 4.35
C ILE A 69 -8.85 10.37 4.95
N VAL A 70 -9.35 9.22 4.49
CA VAL A 70 -8.81 7.90 4.84
C VAL A 70 -8.24 7.28 3.58
N ILE A 71 -6.96 6.95 3.59
CA ILE A 71 -6.30 6.33 2.45
C ILE A 71 -6.22 4.82 2.71
N GLU A 72 -6.80 4.06 1.80
CA GLU A 72 -6.74 2.60 1.81
C GLU A 72 -5.69 2.17 0.80
N TYR A 73 -4.58 1.64 1.31
CA TYR A 73 -3.45 1.22 0.49
C TYR A 73 -3.58 -0.24 0.07
N SER A 74 -3.31 -0.50 -1.21
CA SER A 74 -3.15 -1.85 -1.75
C SER A 74 -1.72 -1.99 -2.25
N TYR A 75 -1.04 -3.07 -1.86
CA TYR A 75 0.37 -3.29 -2.17
C TYR A 75 0.53 -4.42 -3.18
N ASP A 76 1.47 -4.29 -4.12
CA ASP A 76 1.99 -5.48 -4.77
C ASP A 76 2.91 -6.21 -3.79
N ILE A 77 3.29 -7.44 -4.07
CA ILE A 77 4.06 -8.23 -3.10
C ILE A 77 5.42 -7.63 -2.79
N PRO A 78 6.21 -7.16 -3.78
CA PRO A 78 7.46 -6.48 -3.45
C PRO A 78 7.28 -5.26 -2.55
N SER A 79 6.26 -4.46 -2.79
CA SER A 79 5.96 -3.27 -1.99
C SER A 79 5.53 -3.64 -0.58
N PHE A 80 4.75 -4.71 -0.44
CA PHE A 80 4.33 -5.23 0.86
C PHE A 80 5.54 -5.60 1.71
N PHE A 81 6.47 -6.39 1.16
CA PHE A 81 7.66 -6.80 1.90
C PHE A 81 8.65 -5.66 2.11
N ASN A 82 8.63 -4.63 1.27
CA ASN A 82 9.45 -3.44 1.50
C ASN A 82 8.94 -2.64 2.70
N PHE A 83 7.64 -2.43 2.76
CA PHE A 83 7.05 -1.66 3.87
C PHE A 83 7.06 -2.42 5.18
N PHE A 84 6.67 -3.69 5.16
CA PHE A 84 6.65 -4.57 6.33
C PHE A 84 7.95 -5.40 6.38
N ASP A 85 9.08 -4.73 6.38
CA ASP A 85 10.40 -5.33 6.25
C ASP A 85 10.84 -6.16 7.45
N PHE A 86 10.13 -6.06 8.56
CA PHE A 86 10.34 -6.89 9.74
C PHE A 86 9.79 -8.32 9.58
N ILE A 87 9.02 -8.61 8.53
CA ILE A 87 8.47 -9.93 8.28
C ILE A 87 9.56 -10.85 7.73
N ASN A 88 9.77 -11.98 8.40
CA ASN A 88 10.67 -13.04 7.92
C ASN A 88 10.00 -13.78 6.76
N VAL A 89 10.59 -13.69 5.58
CA VAL A 89 9.99 -14.24 4.33
C VAL A 89 9.86 -15.76 4.38
N SER A 90 10.87 -16.46 4.91
CA SER A 90 10.84 -17.92 5.03
C SER A 90 9.71 -18.39 5.93
N ARG A 91 9.56 -17.74 7.08
CA ARG A 91 8.48 -18.04 8.04
C ARG A 91 7.12 -17.68 7.47
N PHE A 92 7.04 -16.56 6.78
CA PHE A 92 5.80 -16.14 6.14
C PHE A 92 5.38 -17.15 5.06
N ALA A 93 6.31 -17.61 4.23
CA ALA A 93 6.05 -18.62 3.20
C ALA A 93 5.49 -19.91 3.80
N GLU A 94 6.11 -20.40 4.86
CA GLU A 94 5.67 -21.59 5.59
C GLU A 94 4.25 -21.39 6.14
N TYR A 95 4.00 -20.23 6.76
CA TYR A 95 2.70 -19.88 7.33
C TYR A 95 1.61 -19.81 6.25
N ALA A 96 1.94 -19.25 5.09
CA ALA A 96 1.01 -19.10 3.98
C ALA A 96 0.80 -20.39 3.18
N GLY A 97 1.65 -21.41 3.40
CA GLY A 97 1.60 -22.64 2.61
C GLY A 97 2.15 -22.47 1.20
N VAL A 98 3.15 -21.60 1.04
CA VAL A 98 3.79 -21.29 -0.23
C VAL A 98 5.26 -21.71 -0.17
N ASN A 99 5.77 -22.24 -1.28
CA ASN A 99 7.18 -22.63 -1.38
C ASN A 99 8.07 -21.41 -1.10
N GLU A 100 9.10 -21.60 -0.27
CA GLU A 100 10.00 -20.54 0.18
C GLU A 100 10.75 -19.86 -0.99
N SER A 101 11.28 -20.66 -1.92
CA SER A 101 12.01 -20.10 -3.07
C SER A 101 11.09 -19.29 -3.97
N LYS A 102 9.85 -19.74 -4.16
CA LYS A 102 8.84 -18.99 -4.92
C LYS A 102 8.49 -17.69 -4.21
N MET A 103 8.32 -17.72 -2.89
CA MET A 103 8.01 -16.51 -2.13
C MET A 103 9.12 -15.47 -2.24
N ARG A 104 10.38 -15.88 -2.20
CA ARG A 104 11.52 -14.98 -2.41
C ARG A 104 11.50 -14.36 -3.81
N ALA A 105 11.15 -15.14 -4.83
CA ALA A 105 11.02 -14.63 -6.19
C ALA A 105 9.88 -13.62 -6.31
N TYR A 106 8.77 -13.84 -5.60
CA TYR A 106 7.67 -12.87 -5.53
C TYR A 106 8.09 -11.57 -4.81
N LYS A 107 8.80 -11.72 -3.70
CA LYS A 107 9.33 -10.57 -2.96
C LYS A 107 10.23 -9.69 -3.81
N SER A 108 11.10 -10.30 -4.61
CA SER A 108 12.03 -9.57 -5.46
C SER A 108 11.39 -9.01 -6.74
N GLY A 109 10.20 -9.50 -7.09
CA GLY A 109 9.53 -9.11 -8.34
C GLY A 109 10.00 -9.88 -9.56
N VAL A 110 10.81 -10.93 -9.38
CA VAL A 110 11.32 -11.77 -10.47
C VAL A 110 10.22 -12.63 -11.06
N SER A 111 9.26 -13.06 -10.24
CA SER A 111 8.10 -13.79 -10.70
C SER A 111 6.83 -13.31 -9.97
N PHE A 112 5.68 -13.69 -10.49
CA PHE A 112 4.39 -13.26 -9.96
C PHE A 112 3.53 -14.48 -9.66
N PRO A 113 2.84 -14.52 -8.51
CA PRO A 113 1.98 -15.64 -8.18
C PRO A 113 0.73 -15.68 -9.03
N GLY A 114 0.24 -16.87 -9.30
CA GLY A 114 -1.06 -17.05 -9.89
C GLY A 114 -2.18 -16.77 -8.89
N GLU A 115 -3.41 -16.88 -9.34
CA GLU A 115 -4.61 -16.54 -8.57
C GLU A 115 -4.72 -17.32 -7.26
N LYS A 116 -4.50 -18.62 -7.29
CA LYS A 116 -4.59 -19.47 -6.09
C LYS A 116 -3.53 -19.11 -5.05
N THR A 117 -2.31 -18.90 -5.48
CA THR A 117 -1.20 -18.52 -4.60
C THR A 117 -1.42 -17.14 -4.01
N THR A 118 -1.88 -16.20 -4.82
CA THR A 118 -2.24 -14.85 -4.35
C THR A 118 -3.30 -14.92 -3.24
N ALA A 119 -4.31 -15.78 -3.41
CA ALA A 119 -5.33 -15.97 -2.38
C ALA A 119 -4.75 -16.53 -1.07
N LYS A 120 -3.80 -17.46 -1.15
CA LYS A 120 -3.11 -18.01 0.03
C LYS A 120 -2.34 -16.92 0.76
N ILE A 121 -1.61 -16.08 0.03
CA ILE A 121 -0.83 -14.98 0.60
C ILE A 121 -1.76 -13.99 1.29
N PHE A 122 -2.83 -13.62 0.63
CA PHE A 122 -3.81 -12.67 1.17
C PHE A 122 -4.44 -13.19 2.47
N ARG A 123 -4.84 -14.47 2.51
CA ARG A 123 -5.39 -15.09 3.72
C ARG A 123 -4.39 -15.10 4.87
N ALA A 124 -3.11 -15.38 4.57
CA ALA A 124 -2.05 -15.36 5.58
C ALA A 124 -1.89 -13.96 6.18
N VAL A 125 -1.86 -12.93 5.34
CA VAL A 125 -1.77 -11.53 5.79
C VAL A 125 -2.94 -11.18 6.72
N ARG A 126 -4.16 -11.53 6.33
CA ARG A 126 -5.36 -11.25 7.13
C ARG A 126 -5.34 -11.99 8.46
N LYS A 127 -4.93 -13.24 8.48
CA LYS A 127 -4.85 -14.05 9.69
C LYS A 127 -3.79 -13.51 10.66
N ILE A 128 -2.61 -13.16 10.14
CA ILE A 128 -1.54 -12.55 10.94
C ILE A 128 -2.02 -11.23 11.54
N GLY A 129 -2.67 -10.39 10.75
CA GLY A 129 -3.22 -9.12 11.20
C GLY A 129 -4.21 -9.29 12.34
N ALA A 130 -5.11 -10.27 12.24
CA ALA A 130 -6.08 -10.56 13.28
C ALA A 130 -5.41 -11.06 14.56
N GLU A 131 -4.41 -11.93 14.44
CA GLU A 131 -3.65 -12.46 15.58
C GLU A 131 -2.85 -11.36 16.28
N LEU A 132 -2.21 -10.48 15.52
CA LEU A 132 -1.48 -9.34 16.08
C LEU A 132 -2.40 -8.37 16.81
N THR A 133 -3.57 -8.10 16.25
CA THR A 133 -4.56 -7.21 16.89
C THR A 133 -5.08 -7.80 18.19
N ALA A 134 -5.25 -9.12 18.27
CA ALA A 134 -5.74 -9.81 19.46
C ALA A 134 -4.66 -10.04 20.52
N ALA A 135 -3.39 -9.91 20.16
CA ALA A 135 -2.29 -10.18 21.10
C ALA A 135 -2.18 -9.12 22.17
N THR A 136 -1.91 -9.55 23.40
CA THR A 136 -1.62 -8.66 24.52
C THR A 136 -0.24 -8.99 25.08
N LEU A 137 0.47 -7.96 25.54
CA LEU A 137 1.78 -8.11 26.15
C LEU A 137 1.69 -7.89 27.66
N LEU A 138 2.44 -8.69 28.40
CA LEU A 138 2.50 -8.57 29.86
C LEU A 138 3.56 -7.54 30.31
#